data_fa2f662e1c74d5c0d3c25ec06dbdd20b
#
_entry.id   fa2f662e1c74d5c0d3c25ec06dbdd20b
#
_cell.length_a   1.000
_cell.length_b   1.000
_cell.length_c   1.000
_cell.angle_alpha   90.00
_cell.angle_beta   90.00
_cell.angle_gamma   90.00
#
_symmetry.space_group_name_H-M   'P 1'
#
loop_
_entity.id
_entity.type
_entity.pdbx_description
1 polymer ?
#
loop_
_entity_poly.entity_id
_entity_poly.type
_entity_poly.pdbx_seq_one_letter_code
_entity_poly.pdbx_strand_id
1 'polypeptide(L)'
;MNLITVNNLTPDSACRTFFSNDIHFASFSNAVLFDGKQLIHPERLVRFENDTSFIINDTKSVEDKKRRRDIVVKTDVNGIYCLFGIEHQSTIDVEMVIRCGIYEMLEYLKQLKNKRLIPQFMVVFYTGSRKWEGPLKLSDYLEIPKELKPYFNDWKIYLVDVKDIDTSKIKDAQTRYFIEAIQNMYKGNYDKLHRRVKMNRNNFIYAAIITGSL
;
A
#
# COMPACT_ATOMS: atom_id res chain seq x y z
N MET A 1 9.02 10.09 -24.63
CA MET A 1 7.91 9.28 -24.06
C MET A 1 8.33 7.84 -24.06
N ASN A 2 8.90 7.35 -22.95
CA ASN A 2 9.44 5.99 -22.88
C ASN A 2 8.27 5.00 -22.90
N LEU A 3 8.24 4.14 -23.93
CA LEU A 3 7.35 2.99 -23.99
C LEU A 3 7.72 2.04 -22.84
N ILE A 4 6.81 1.84 -21.90
CA ILE A 4 6.98 0.84 -20.86
C ILE A 4 6.99 -0.52 -21.55
N THR A 5 8.11 -1.23 -21.44
CA THR A 5 8.20 -2.62 -21.90
C THR A 5 7.38 -3.47 -20.94
N VAL A 6 6.21 -3.89 -21.37
CA VAL A 6 5.19 -4.62 -20.55
C VAL A 6 5.67 -6.00 -20.11
N ASN A 7 6.69 -6.55 -20.77
CA ASN A 7 7.08 -7.98 -20.67
C ASN A 7 7.60 -8.45 -19.31
N ASN A 8 7.79 -7.56 -18.31
CA ASN A 8 8.31 -7.94 -16.99
C ASN A 8 7.63 -7.23 -15.80
N LEU A 9 6.46 -6.59 -16.00
CA LEU A 9 5.76 -5.92 -14.90
C LEU A 9 4.88 -6.92 -14.15
N THR A 10 5.15 -7.07 -12.85
CA THR A 10 4.27 -7.76 -11.92
C THR A 10 3.23 -6.80 -11.33
N PRO A 11 2.11 -7.26 -10.75
CA PRO A 11 1.18 -6.40 -10.02
C PRO A 11 1.85 -5.48 -9.00
N ASP A 12 2.82 -6.01 -8.23
CA ASP A 12 3.55 -5.23 -7.23
C ASP A 12 4.43 -4.16 -7.88
N SER A 13 5.12 -4.49 -8.98
CA SER A 13 5.95 -3.50 -9.67
C SER A 13 5.12 -2.42 -10.36
N ALA A 14 3.95 -2.76 -10.89
CA ALA A 14 3.01 -1.80 -11.49
C ALA A 14 2.47 -0.84 -10.42
N CYS A 15 2.04 -1.36 -9.27
CA CYS A 15 1.57 -0.58 -8.14
C CYS A 15 2.68 0.34 -7.60
N ARG A 16 3.88 -0.19 -7.40
CA ARG A 16 5.05 0.59 -6.96
C ARG A 16 5.38 1.70 -7.94
N THR A 17 5.40 1.42 -9.24
CA THR A 17 5.67 2.42 -10.28
C THR A 17 4.60 3.51 -10.27
N PHE A 18 3.33 3.15 -10.13
CA PHE A 18 2.26 4.12 -10.05
C PHE A 18 2.39 5.06 -8.85
N PHE A 19 2.57 4.52 -7.65
CA PHE A 19 2.70 5.31 -6.42
C PHE A 19 4.10 5.90 -6.19
N SER A 20 5.07 5.63 -7.08
CA SER A 20 6.33 6.38 -7.10
C SER A 20 6.16 7.84 -7.52
N ASN A 21 5.03 8.21 -8.11
CA ASN A 21 4.65 9.58 -8.35
C ASN A 21 4.04 10.20 -7.08
N ASP A 22 4.60 11.33 -6.63
CA ASP A 22 4.20 11.99 -5.39
C ASP A 22 2.76 12.49 -5.40
N ILE A 23 2.26 12.94 -6.56
CA ILE A 23 0.87 13.38 -6.74
C ILE A 23 -0.08 12.20 -6.54
N HIS A 24 0.25 11.04 -7.13
CA HIS A 24 -0.57 9.83 -7.00
C HIS A 24 -0.58 9.32 -5.56
N PHE A 25 0.60 9.29 -4.91
CA PHE A 25 0.72 8.89 -3.52
C PHE A 25 -0.10 9.79 -2.59
N ALA A 26 0.08 11.11 -2.71
CA ALA A 26 -0.63 12.08 -1.88
C ALA A 26 -2.14 12.04 -2.10
N SER A 27 -2.59 11.99 -3.35
CA SER A 27 -4.01 11.97 -3.69
C SER A 27 -4.73 10.71 -3.20
N PHE A 28 -4.10 9.54 -3.36
CA PHE A 28 -4.59 8.27 -2.82
C PHE A 28 -4.66 8.31 -1.29
N SER A 29 -3.55 8.65 -0.62
CA SER A 29 -3.47 8.67 0.84
C SER A 29 -4.47 9.65 1.45
N ASN A 30 -4.65 10.83 0.84
CA ASN A 30 -5.65 11.80 1.27
C ASN A 30 -7.08 11.25 1.15
N ALA A 31 -7.37 10.50 0.11
CA ALA A 31 -8.70 9.91 -0.08
C ALA A 31 -8.99 8.83 0.97
N VAL A 32 -8.05 7.90 1.19
CA VAL A 32 -8.29 6.71 2.02
C VAL A 32 -8.08 6.94 3.52
N LEU A 33 -7.20 7.88 3.91
CA LEU A 33 -6.89 8.15 5.32
C LEU A 33 -7.64 9.36 5.87
N PHE A 34 -7.97 10.34 5.04
CA PHE A 34 -8.47 11.64 5.48
C PHE A 34 -9.79 12.05 4.82
N ASP A 35 -10.50 11.09 4.24
CA ASP A 35 -11.80 11.33 3.59
C ASP A 35 -11.73 12.42 2.50
N GLY A 36 -10.63 12.47 1.75
CA GLY A 36 -10.38 13.43 0.68
C GLY A 36 -9.86 14.80 1.14
N LYS A 37 -9.69 15.04 2.44
CA LYS A 37 -9.01 16.24 2.95
C LYS A 37 -7.54 16.23 2.55
N GLN A 38 -7.05 17.35 2.00
CA GLN A 38 -5.69 17.46 1.46
C GLN A 38 -4.70 17.80 2.58
N LEU A 39 -4.35 16.79 3.39
CA LEU A 39 -3.40 16.91 4.50
C LEU A 39 -1.99 16.46 4.11
N ILE A 40 -1.87 15.58 3.13
CA ILE A 40 -0.60 15.18 2.53
C ILE A 40 -0.41 15.97 1.25
N HIS A 41 0.67 16.74 1.17
CA HIS A 41 1.01 17.61 0.05
C HIS A 41 2.14 16.97 -0.78
N PRO A 42 1.97 16.76 -2.11
CA PRO A 42 2.97 16.07 -2.94
C PRO A 42 4.35 16.74 -2.88
N GLU A 43 4.41 18.06 -2.83
CA GLU A 43 5.65 18.85 -2.77
C GLU A 43 6.42 18.74 -1.45
N ARG A 44 5.82 18.15 -0.42
CA ARG A 44 6.42 17.93 0.90
C ARG A 44 6.84 16.49 1.16
N LEU A 45 6.63 15.60 0.17
CA LEU A 45 6.99 14.21 0.30
C LEU A 45 8.51 14.02 0.18
N VAL A 46 9.09 13.35 1.14
CA VAL A 46 10.48 12.90 1.08
C VAL A 46 10.50 11.38 1.03
N ARG A 47 11.00 10.83 -0.08
CA ARG A 47 11.11 9.39 -0.28
C ARG A 47 12.15 8.79 0.65
N PHE A 48 11.80 7.67 1.26
CA PHE A 48 12.68 6.90 2.11
C PHE A 48 13.19 5.69 1.29
N GLU A 49 14.52 5.58 1.17
CA GLU A 49 15.11 4.36 0.62
C GLU A 49 14.97 3.24 1.65
N ASN A 50 14.24 2.21 1.26
CA ASN A 50 13.88 1.11 2.15
C ASN A 50 14.89 -0.03 2.05
N ASP A 51 16.12 0.18 2.49
CA ASP A 51 17.05 -0.92 2.77
C ASP A 51 16.77 -1.55 4.15
N THR A 52 15.60 -2.18 4.26
CA THR A 52 15.35 -3.11 5.36
C THR A 52 15.57 -4.53 4.89
N SER A 53 16.82 -4.87 4.58
CA SER A 53 17.22 -6.28 4.50
C SER A 53 17.26 -6.83 5.92
N PHE A 54 16.25 -7.59 6.29
CA PHE A 54 16.25 -8.32 7.55
C PHE A 54 16.61 -9.77 7.25
N ILE A 55 17.74 -10.22 7.79
CA ILE A 55 18.11 -11.61 7.80
C ILE A 55 17.46 -12.20 9.06
N ILE A 56 16.32 -12.85 8.89
CA ILE A 56 15.85 -13.81 9.90
C ILE A 56 16.74 -15.03 9.69
N ASN A 57 17.72 -15.24 10.54
CA ASN A 57 18.51 -16.45 10.58
C ASN A 57 17.62 -17.61 11.06
N ASP A 58 16.82 -18.15 10.16
CA ASP A 58 16.21 -19.45 10.36
C ASP A 58 17.12 -20.49 9.73
N THR A 59 17.55 -21.46 10.53
CA THR A 59 18.64 -22.40 10.29
C THR A 59 18.37 -23.44 9.19
N LYS A 60 17.37 -23.26 8.33
CA LYS A 60 17.08 -24.18 7.22
C LYS A 60 16.52 -23.45 5.98
N SER A 61 17.35 -22.86 5.24
CA SER A 61 17.18 -22.28 3.90
C SER A 61 17.39 -20.76 3.86
N VAL A 62 18.63 -20.42 3.50
CA VAL A 62 19.00 -19.05 3.13
C VAL A 62 18.46 -18.79 1.72
N GLU A 63 17.17 -18.54 1.60
CA GLU A 63 16.68 -17.72 0.53
C GLU A 63 16.65 -16.28 1.05
N ASP A 64 17.61 -15.48 0.60
CA ASP A 64 17.65 -14.02 0.75
C ASP A 64 16.42 -13.40 0.08
N LYS A 65 15.24 -13.59 0.67
CA LYS A 65 14.07 -12.79 0.34
C LYS A 65 14.31 -11.41 0.95
N LYS A 66 15.00 -10.54 0.20
CA LYS A 66 14.99 -9.10 0.44
C LYS A 66 13.54 -8.63 0.43
N ARG A 67 12.87 -8.73 1.57
CA ARG A 67 11.52 -8.22 1.77
C ARG A 67 11.65 -6.69 1.88
N ARG A 68 11.40 -6.00 0.77
CA ARG A 68 11.35 -4.54 0.74
C ARG A 68 9.91 -4.11 0.95
N ARG A 69 9.70 -3.09 1.77
CA ARG A 69 8.42 -2.35 1.77
C ARG A 69 8.20 -1.77 0.38
N ASP A 70 6.95 -1.73 -0.08
CA ASP A 70 6.70 -1.25 -1.42
C ASP A 70 6.99 0.25 -1.55
N ILE A 71 6.40 1.09 -0.72
CA ILE A 71 6.62 2.54 -0.78
C ILE A 71 6.53 3.12 0.63
N VAL A 72 7.54 3.93 1.02
CA VAL A 72 7.49 4.71 2.26
C VAL A 72 7.91 6.14 1.97
N VAL A 73 7.15 7.08 2.49
CA VAL A 73 7.45 8.52 2.40
C VAL A 73 7.39 9.16 3.78
N LYS A 74 8.21 10.18 3.99
CA LYS A 74 8.13 11.09 5.13
C LYS A 74 7.46 12.38 4.67
N THR A 75 6.52 12.86 5.45
CA THR A 75 5.88 14.17 5.26
C THR A 75 5.43 14.73 6.59
N ASP A 76 4.95 15.96 6.60
CA ASP A 76 4.28 16.53 7.77
C ASP A 76 2.75 16.54 7.57
N VAL A 77 2.04 16.32 8.67
CA VAL A 77 0.60 16.52 8.77
C VAL A 77 0.36 17.49 9.94
N ASN A 78 -0.15 18.67 9.64
CA ASN A 78 -0.37 19.73 10.63
C ASN A 78 0.88 20.04 11.49
N GLY A 79 2.06 20.07 10.85
CA GLY A 79 3.33 20.37 11.50
C GLY A 79 3.99 19.19 12.24
N ILE A 80 3.37 18.01 12.24
CA ILE A 80 3.93 16.80 12.83
C ILE A 80 4.47 15.89 11.72
N TYR A 81 5.77 15.58 11.78
CA TYR A 81 6.37 14.64 10.83
C TYR A 81 5.87 13.23 11.07
N CYS A 82 5.51 12.58 9.96
CA CYS A 82 5.01 11.20 9.94
C CYS A 82 5.67 10.41 8.81
N LEU A 83 5.74 9.08 8.97
CA LEU A 83 6.03 8.14 7.88
C LEU A 83 4.72 7.52 7.41
N PHE A 84 4.50 7.55 6.11
CA PHE A 84 3.38 6.88 5.47
C PHE A 84 3.91 5.82 4.51
N GLY A 85 3.31 4.63 4.55
CA GLY A 85 3.66 3.55 3.65
C GLY A 85 2.44 2.95 2.97
N ILE A 86 2.65 2.44 1.76
CA ILE A 86 1.68 1.61 1.03
C ILE A 86 2.34 0.26 0.77
N GLU A 87 1.70 -0.80 1.24
CA GLU A 87 2.06 -2.20 0.96
C GLU A 87 1.01 -2.79 0.03
N HIS A 88 1.39 -3.19 -1.17
CA HIS A 88 0.46 -3.75 -2.15
C HIS A 88 0.25 -5.25 -1.93
N GLN A 89 -1.00 -5.68 -2.07
CA GLN A 89 -1.36 -7.11 -2.04
C GLN A 89 -2.40 -7.42 -3.13
N SER A 90 -2.09 -8.38 -3.99
CA SER A 90 -3.02 -8.91 -5.00
C SER A 90 -3.69 -10.21 -4.56
N THR A 91 -3.16 -10.86 -3.52
CA THR A 91 -3.69 -12.10 -2.93
C THR A 91 -3.84 -11.93 -1.42
N ILE A 92 -4.64 -12.79 -0.80
CA ILE A 92 -4.76 -12.80 0.67
C ILE A 92 -3.47 -13.38 1.25
N ASP A 93 -2.76 -12.56 2.03
CA ASP A 93 -1.58 -12.98 2.79
C ASP A 93 -1.95 -13.03 4.26
N VAL A 94 -2.01 -14.25 4.79
CA VAL A 94 -2.37 -14.48 6.20
C VAL A 94 -1.30 -13.96 7.17
N GLU A 95 -0.06 -13.75 6.73
CA GLU A 95 1.03 -13.22 7.54
C GLU A 95 1.11 -11.69 7.53
N MET A 96 0.21 -10.99 6.83
CA MET A 96 0.31 -9.56 6.58
C MET A 96 0.38 -8.72 7.86
N VAL A 97 -0.39 -9.07 8.88
CA VAL A 97 -0.38 -8.35 10.17
C VAL A 97 1.00 -8.42 10.82
N ILE A 98 1.59 -9.62 10.84
CA ILE A 98 2.92 -9.85 11.42
C ILE A 98 3.99 -9.12 10.61
N ARG A 99 3.92 -9.19 9.27
CA ARG A 99 4.85 -8.50 8.38
C ARG A 99 4.83 -6.99 8.60
N CYS A 100 3.65 -6.37 8.60
CA CYS A 100 3.51 -4.94 8.86
C CYS A 100 4.06 -4.56 10.24
N GLY A 101 3.75 -5.35 11.29
CA GLY A 101 4.26 -5.12 12.64
C GLY A 101 5.79 -5.17 12.71
N ILE A 102 6.41 -6.17 12.06
CA ILE A 102 7.87 -6.27 11.96
C ILE A 102 8.44 -5.03 11.28
N TYR A 103 7.89 -4.60 10.13
CA TYR A 103 8.40 -3.45 9.40
C TYR A 103 8.32 -2.15 10.21
N GLU A 104 7.22 -1.93 10.92
CA GLU A 104 7.06 -0.74 11.76
C GLU A 104 8.03 -0.74 12.93
N MET A 105 8.19 -1.89 13.62
CA MET A 105 9.13 -2.02 14.73
C MET A 105 10.58 -1.84 14.31
N LEU A 106 10.98 -2.39 13.17
CA LEU A 106 12.31 -2.21 12.62
C LEU A 106 12.62 -0.75 12.29
N GLU A 107 11.63 -0.03 11.77
CA GLU A 107 11.80 1.38 11.50
C GLU A 107 11.92 2.19 12.79
N TYR A 108 11.13 1.90 13.82
CA TYR A 108 11.31 2.51 15.15
C TYR A 108 12.68 2.22 15.74
N LEU A 109 13.21 0.99 15.60
CA LEU A 109 14.56 0.65 16.05
C LEU A 109 15.64 1.47 15.33
N LYS A 110 15.48 1.73 14.02
CA LYS A 110 16.40 2.62 13.29
C LYS A 110 16.31 4.06 13.80
N GLN A 111 15.10 4.55 14.04
CA GLN A 111 14.87 5.90 14.53
C GLN A 111 15.42 6.11 15.94
N LEU A 112 15.40 5.09 16.80
CA LEU A 112 15.99 5.15 18.15
C LEU A 112 17.48 5.48 18.12
N LYS A 113 18.24 5.00 17.12
CA LYS A 113 19.65 5.37 16.95
C LYS A 113 19.84 6.87 16.77
N ASN A 114 18.85 7.55 16.19
CA ASN A 114 18.86 8.99 15.93
C ASN A 114 18.13 9.79 17.04
N LYS A 115 17.71 9.14 18.12
CA LYS A 115 17.00 9.73 19.27
C LYS A 115 15.74 10.54 18.89
N ARG A 116 15.12 10.25 17.77
CA ARG A 116 13.91 10.94 17.31
C ARG A 116 12.92 9.97 16.69
N LEU A 117 11.86 9.67 17.42
CA LEU A 117 10.74 8.85 16.91
C LEU A 117 9.72 9.74 16.22
N ILE A 118 9.25 9.29 15.07
CA ILE A 118 8.12 9.87 14.34
C ILE A 118 7.08 8.77 14.09
N PRO A 119 5.77 9.08 14.19
CA PRO A 119 4.72 8.10 14.01
C PRO A 119 4.72 7.54 12.60
N GLN A 120 4.31 6.27 12.49
CA GLN A 120 4.24 5.53 11.24
C GLN A 120 2.81 5.08 10.96
N PHE A 121 2.43 5.12 9.68
CA PHE A 121 1.12 4.71 9.20
C PHE A 121 1.29 3.86 7.95
N MET A 122 0.90 2.59 8.04
CA MET A 122 0.96 1.66 6.91
C MET A 122 -0.44 1.35 6.41
N VAL A 123 -0.63 1.48 5.09
CA VAL A 123 -1.85 1.07 4.40
C VAL A 123 -1.54 -0.21 3.63
N VAL A 124 -2.32 -1.24 3.85
CA VAL A 124 -2.32 -2.43 2.99
C VAL A 124 -3.32 -2.19 1.87
N PHE A 125 -2.82 -1.89 0.67
CA PHE A 125 -3.63 -1.68 -0.52
C PHE A 125 -3.91 -3.02 -1.19
N TYR A 126 -5.11 -3.52 -0.98
CA TYR A 126 -5.54 -4.81 -1.52
C TYR A 126 -6.25 -4.64 -2.85
N THR A 127 -5.73 -5.32 -3.87
CA THR A 127 -6.27 -5.30 -5.24
C THR A 127 -6.75 -6.67 -5.71
N GLY A 128 -6.88 -7.66 -4.83
CA GLY A 128 -7.36 -8.98 -5.20
C GLY A 128 -8.83 -8.98 -5.65
N SER A 129 -9.19 -9.94 -6.53
CA SER A 129 -10.55 -10.10 -7.05
C SER A 129 -11.54 -10.55 -5.97
N ARG A 130 -11.11 -11.39 -5.03
CA ARG A 130 -11.92 -11.87 -3.91
C ARG A 130 -12.00 -10.83 -2.81
N LYS A 131 -13.01 -10.94 -1.93
CA LYS A 131 -13.03 -10.18 -0.69
C LYS A 131 -11.88 -10.61 0.21
N TRP A 132 -11.29 -9.66 0.96
CA TRP A 132 -10.31 -10.02 1.97
C TRP A 132 -10.98 -10.78 3.12
N GLU A 133 -10.51 -11.99 3.37
CA GLU A 133 -10.96 -12.86 4.48
C GLU A 133 -9.80 -13.22 5.41
N GLY A 134 -8.62 -12.61 5.19
CA GLY A 134 -7.45 -12.79 6.04
C GLY A 134 -7.58 -12.01 7.36
N PRO A 135 -6.67 -12.28 8.31
CA PRO A 135 -6.61 -11.56 9.56
C PRO A 135 -6.36 -10.06 9.35
N LEU A 136 -6.97 -9.23 10.21
CA LEU A 136 -6.77 -7.77 10.23
C LEU A 136 -5.99 -7.31 11.46
N LYS A 137 -5.90 -8.18 12.47
CA LYS A 137 -5.19 -7.93 13.72
C LYS A 137 -4.58 -9.22 14.27
N LEU A 138 -3.62 -9.08 15.15
CA LEU A 138 -2.87 -10.22 15.69
C LEU A 138 -3.77 -11.19 16.48
N SER A 139 -4.78 -10.67 17.17
CA SER A 139 -5.74 -11.51 17.89
C SER A 139 -6.62 -12.37 16.98
N ASP A 140 -6.66 -12.12 15.67
CA ASP A 140 -7.40 -12.98 14.73
C ASP A 140 -6.70 -14.33 14.48
N TYR A 141 -5.41 -14.46 14.87
CA TYR A 141 -4.64 -15.70 14.80
C TYR A 141 -4.67 -16.52 16.08
N LEU A 142 -5.08 -15.93 17.21
CA LEU A 142 -4.76 -16.43 18.54
C LEU A 142 -6.03 -16.64 19.36
N GLU A 143 -6.05 -17.74 20.08
CA GLU A 143 -6.98 -17.94 21.19
C GLU A 143 -6.39 -17.29 22.44
N ILE A 144 -6.96 -16.16 22.86
CA ILE A 144 -6.51 -15.39 24.02
C ILE A 144 -7.47 -15.62 25.17
N PRO A 145 -6.98 -16.15 26.33
CA PRO A 145 -7.80 -16.28 27.52
C PRO A 145 -8.46 -14.94 27.89
N LYS A 146 -9.73 -15.00 28.28
CA LYS A 146 -10.55 -13.80 28.50
C LYS A 146 -9.91 -12.83 29.50
N GLU A 147 -9.28 -13.38 30.54
CA GLU A 147 -8.63 -12.63 31.60
C GLU A 147 -7.34 -11.92 31.14
N LEU A 148 -6.73 -12.40 30.07
CA LEU A 148 -5.48 -11.83 29.52
C LEU A 148 -5.73 -10.84 28.38
N LYS A 149 -6.94 -10.76 27.81
CA LYS A 149 -7.27 -9.81 26.72
C LYS A 149 -6.91 -8.36 27.03
N PRO A 150 -7.13 -7.83 28.25
CA PRO A 150 -6.79 -6.44 28.56
C PRO A 150 -5.28 -6.13 28.53
N TYR A 151 -4.44 -7.15 28.59
CA TYR A 151 -2.97 -7.03 28.62
C TYR A 151 -2.33 -7.36 27.26
N PHE A 152 -3.14 -7.78 26.29
CA PHE A 152 -2.65 -8.16 24.98
C PHE A 152 -2.47 -6.96 24.07
N ASN A 153 -1.25 -6.80 23.51
CA ASN A 153 -0.97 -5.78 22.49
C ASN A 153 -1.43 -6.26 21.12
N ASP A 154 -2.62 -5.83 20.72
CA ASP A 154 -3.26 -6.28 19.49
C ASP A 154 -2.81 -5.42 18.30
N TRP A 155 -1.76 -5.86 17.62
CA TRP A 155 -1.28 -5.22 16.41
C TRP A 155 -2.31 -5.39 15.28
N LYS A 156 -2.56 -4.33 14.52
CA LYS A 156 -3.55 -4.34 13.44
C LYS A 156 -3.02 -3.65 12.18
N ILE A 157 -3.53 -4.07 11.02
CA ILE A 157 -3.30 -3.41 9.74
C ILE A 157 -4.48 -2.50 9.36
N TYR A 158 -4.20 -1.48 8.55
CA TYR A 158 -5.20 -0.68 7.89
C TYR A 158 -5.36 -1.15 6.45
N LEU A 159 -6.35 -2.03 6.23
CA LEU A 159 -6.65 -2.62 4.92
C LEU A 159 -7.53 -1.67 4.11
N VAL A 160 -7.12 -1.40 2.87
CA VAL A 160 -7.89 -0.65 1.88
C VAL A 160 -8.12 -1.55 0.68
N ASP A 161 -9.34 -2.09 0.56
CA ASP A 161 -9.74 -2.85 -0.62
C ASP A 161 -10.08 -1.87 -1.75
N VAL A 162 -9.43 -2.04 -2.90
CA VAL A 162 -9.65 -1.19 -4.07
C VAL A 162 -11.12 -1.10 -4.49
N LYS A 163 -11.88 -2.18 -4.26
CA LYS A 163 -13.31 -2.27 -4.62
C LYS A 163 -14.20 -1.33 -3.79
N ASP A 164 -13.76 -0.98 -2.57
CA ASP A 164 -14.51 -0.18 -1.61
C ASP A 164 -14.11 1.30 -1.60
N ILE A 165 -13.10 1.68 -2.39
CA ILE A 165 -12.62 3.07 -2.44
C ILE A 165 -13.68 3.97 -3.11
N ASP A 166 -14.09 5.02 -2.39
CA ASP A 166 -14.86 6.12 -2.96
C ASP A 166 -13.97 7.02 -3.82
N THR A 167 -14.04 6.82 -5.14
CA THR A 167 -13.20 7.55 -6.09
C THR A 167 -13.54 9.05 -6.17
N SER A 168 -14.69 9.49 -5.66
CA SER A 168 -15.06 10.92 -5.59
C SER A 168 -14.16 11.70 -4.61
N LYS A 169 -13.55 11.00 -3.63
CA LYS A 169 -12.59 11.57 -2.67
C LYS A 169 -11.19 11.77 -3.25
N ILE A 170 -10.89 11.17 -4.41
CA ILE A 170 -9.60 11.26 -5.07
C ILE A 170 -9.57 12.52 -5.93
N LYS A 171 -8.75 13.52 -5.58
CA LYS A 171 -8.69 14.78 -6.33
C LYS A 171 -7.94 14.67 -7.64
N ASP A 172 -6.79 13.99 -7.65
CA ASP A 172 -6.02 13.83 -8.87
C ASP A 172 -6.76 12.94 -9.88
N ALA A 173 -6.93 13.46 -11.10
CA ALA A 173 -7.70 12.78 -12.13
C ALA A 173 -7.04 11.46 -12.61
N GLN A 174 -5.72 11.39 -12.60
CA GLN A 174 -4.99 10.18 -13.01
C GLN A 174 -5.06 9.09 -11.96
N THR A 175 -4.94 9.45 -10.69
CA THR A 175 -5.12 8.53 -9.57
C THR A 175 -6.56 8.01 -9.53
N ARG A 176 -7.53 8.89 -9.71
CA ARG A 176 -8.94 8.50 -9.79
C ARG A 176 -9.17 7.51 -10.92
N TYR A 177 -8.66 7.82 -12.11
CA TYR A 177 -8.81 6.94 -13.28
C TYR A 177 -8.17 5.56 -13.03
N PHE A 178 -7.00 5.50 -12.42
CA PHE A 178 -6.32 4.25 -12.10
C PHE A 178 -7.17 3.35 -11.18
N ILE A 179 -7.72 3.91 -10.10
CA ILE A 179 -8.59 3.17 -9.18
C ILE A 179 -9.89 2.75 -9.87
N GLU A 180 -10.54 3.68 -10.62
CA GLU A 180 -11.75 3.39 -11.40
C GLU A 180 -11.51 2.30 -12.45
N ALA A 181 -10.33 2.28 -13.06
CA ALA A 181 -9.97 1.26 -14.05
C ALA A 181 -9.95 -0.13 -13.41
N ILE A 182 -9.27 -0.29 -12.26
CA ILE A 182 -9.24 -1.56 -11.53
C ILE A 182 -10.67 -1.98 -11.13
N GLN A 183 -11.45 -1.06 -10.56
CA GLN A 183 -12.84 -1.34 -10.15
C GLN A 183 -13.73 -1.77 -11.32
N ASN A 184 -13.60 -1.10 -12.48
CA ASN A 184 -14.40 -1.42 -13.66
C ASN A 184 -13.96 -2.73 -14.33
N MET A 185 -12.67 -3.07 -14.32
CA MET A 185 -12.15 -4.36 -14.80
C MET A 185 -12.75 -5.51 -14.00
N TYR A 186 -12.78 -5.41 -12.67
CA TYR A 186 -13.43 -6.44 -11.83
C TYR A 186 -14.94 -6.55 -12.02
N LYS A 187 -15.60 -5.46 -12.44
CA LYS A 187 -17.04 -5.45 -12.75
C LYS A 187 -17.35 -5.86 -14.20
N GLY A 188 -16.34 -6.10 -15.04
CA GLY A 188 -16.51 -6.35 -16.47
C GLY A 188 -16.99 -5.16 -17.30
N ASN A 189 -16.88 -3.95 -16.79
CA ASN A 189 -17.38 -2.72 -17.39
C ASN A 189 -16.35 -2.07 -18.32
N TYR A 190 -15.86 -2.78 -19.32
CA TYR A 190 -14.79 -2.31 -20.22
C TYR A 190 -15.17 -1.10 -21.06
N ASP A 191 -16.46 -0.94 -21.44
CA ASP A 191 -16.92 0.19 -22.26
C ASP A 191 -16.67 1.54 -21.61
N LYS A 192 -16.73 1.61 -20.27
CA LYS A 192 -16.45 2.85 -19.53
C LYS A 192 -14.98 3.24 -19.57
N LEU A 193 -14.10 2.29 -19.84
CA LEU A 193 -12.65 2.50 -19.88
C LEU A 193 -12.19 3.02 -21.24
N HIS A 194 -12.79 2.57 -22.34
CA HIS A 194 -12.34 2.90 -23.71
C HIS A 194 -12.23 4.38 -24.01
N ARG A 195 -13.15 5.19 -23.50
CA ARG A 195 -13.18 6.65 -23.78
C ARG A 195 -11.99 7.40 -23.18
N ARG A 196 -11.35 6.86 -22.13
CA ARG A 196 -10.28 7.51 -21.36
C ARG A 196 -8.89 6.89 -21.57
N VAL A 197 -8.81 5.72 -22.23
CA VAL A 197 -7.55 4.96 -22.42
C VAL A 197 -6.51 5.80 -23.16
N LYS A 198 -6.89 6.56 -24.18
CA LYS A 198 -5.95 7.38 -24.97
C LYS A 198 -5.23 8.44 -24.12
N MET A 199 -5.91 9.01 -23.12
CA MET A 199 -5.34 10.04 -22.24
C MET A 199 -4.53 9.45 -21.06
N ASN A 200 -4.79 8.19 -20.69
CA ASN A 200 -4.24 7.55 -19.49
C ASN A 200 -3.69 6.15 -19.80
N ARG A 201 -3.02 5.99 -20.92
CA ARG A 201 -2.57 4.68 -21.42
C ARG A 201 -1.73 3.89 -20.39
N ASN A 202 -0.79 4.54 -19.73
CA ASN A 202 0.07 3.87 -18.75
C ASN A 202 -0.73 3.40 -17.52
N ASN A 203 -1.64 4.25 -17.01
CA ASN A 203 -2.48 3.90 -15.87
C ASN A 203 -3.45 2.76 -16.20
N PHE A 204 -3.94 2.71 -17.44
CA PHE A 204 -4.72 1.58 -17.93
C PHE A 204 -3.89 0.29 -17.94
N ILE A 205 -2.66 0.34 -18.46
CA ILE A 205 -1.73 -0.80 -18.49
C ILE A 205 -1.45 -1.30 -17.07
N TYR A 206 -1.15 -0.40 -16.12
CA TYR A 206 -0.93 -0.79 -14.73
C TYR A 206 -2.16 -1.45 -14.10
N ALA A 207 -3.35 -0.89 -14.33
CA ALA A 207 -4.59 -1.47 -13.84
C ALA A 207 -4.84 -2.86 -14.44
N ALA A 208 -4.57 -3.04 -15.73
CA ALA A 208 -4.75 -4.31 -16.43
C ALA A 208 -3.75 -5.39 -15.95
N ILE A 209 -2.50 -5.01 -15.66
CA ILE A 209 -1.50 -5.91 -15.06
C ILE A 209 -1.96 -6.34 -13.65
N ILE A 210 -2.41 -5.39 -12.83
CA ILE A 210 -2.86 -5.65 -11.47
C ILE A 210 -4.04 -6.60 -11.43
N THR A 211 -4.97 -6.47 -12.37
CA THR A 211 -6.18 -7.30 -12.44
C THR A 211 -6.00 -8.61 -13.21
N GLY A 212 -4.86 -8.80 -13.87
CA GLY A 212 -4.63 -9.93 -14.77
C GLY A 212 -5.51 -9.87 -16.04
N SER A 213 -5.86 -8.65 -16.48
CA SER A 213 -6.72 -8.41 -17.66
C SER A 213 -5.93 -8.13 -18.94
N LEU A 214 -4.60 -8.33 -18.93
CA LEU A 214 -3.70 -8.24 -20.09
C LEU A 214 -3.41 -9.61 -20.64
#